data_ec275e05f99b758a47cdf7eec97ebcdf
#
_entry.id   ec275e05f99b758a47cdf7eec97ebcdf
#
_cell.length_a   1.000
_cell.length_b   1.000
_cell.length_c   1.000
_cell.angle_alpha   90.00
_cell.angle_beta   90.00
_cell.angle_gamma   90.00
#
_symmetry.space_group_name_H-M   'P 1'
#
loop_
_entity.id
_entity.type
_entity.pdbx_description
1 polymer ?
#
loop_
_entity_poly.entity_id
_entity_poly.type
_entity_poly.pdbx_seq_one_letter_code
_entity_poly.pdbx_strand_id
1 'polypeptide(L)'
;MTDIFAFGLGIARYSASGTMLDCFFPQPLLTPEGELAQAITELPTGASEISANQAHALNQASGGDLLAEKLADSAQHLIAVRLDSDTAIASTAEAYLKLHLLSHRLCLPNSLNLDGIFAHLPNIAWTSAGPIAVEDLPEAISKAHLENTQLEVFAVDKFPKMVNYVVPAGVRIADASRIRLGAYLG
;
A
#
# COMPACT_ATOMS: atom_id res chain seq x y z
N MET A 1 -23.07 15.80 2.80
CA MET A 1 -22.19 14.67 3.12
C MET A 1 -21.05 14.75 2.12
N THR A 2 -19.81 14.71 2.55
CA THR A 2 -18.67 14.67 1.64
C THR A 2 -18.60 13.26 1.07
N ASP A 3 -18.75 13.12 -0.24
CA ASP A 3 -18.61 11.81 -0.89
C ASP A 3 -17.14 11.41 -0.85
N ILE A 4 -16.85 10.24 -0.29
CA ILE A 4 -15.49 9.68 -0.26
C ILE A 4 -15.35 8.78 -1.49
N PHE A 5 -14.38 9.10 -2.36
CA PHE A 5 -14.09 8.31 -3.56
C PHE A 5 -13.43 6.97 -3.21
N ALA A 6 -12.38 7.01 -2.37
CA ALA A 6 -11.66 5.81 -1.99
C ALA A 6 -11.03 5.92 -0.60
N PHE A 7 -10.83 4.78 0.04
CA PHE A 7 -10.20 4.69 1.35
C PHE A 7 -9.29 3.47 1.46
N GLY A 8 -8.15 3.64 2.14
CA GLY A 8 -7.25 2.56 2.51
C GLY A 8 -6.77 2.71 3.95
N LEU A 9 -6.90 1.64 4.72
CA LEU A 9 -6.27 1.49 6.03
C LEU A 9 -5.16 0.44 5.90
N GLY A 10 -3.95 0.76 6.32
CA GLY A 10 -2.82 -0.12 6.11
C GLY A 10 -1.57 0.25 6.88
N ILE A 11 -0.46 -0.30 6.43
CA ILE A 11 0.86 -0.06 6.98
C ILE A 11 1.80 0.50 5.91
N ALA A 12 2.71 1.39 6.33
CA ALA A 12 3.74 1.94 5.47
C ALA A 12 5.12 1.48 5.95
N ARG A 13 6.07 1.37 5.01
CA ARG A 13 7.48 1.12 5.30
C ARG A 13 8.32 2.28 4.81
N TYR A 14 9.35 2.61 5.58
CA TYR A 14 10.22 3.74 5.32
C TYR A 14 11.68 3.29 5.23
N SER A 15 12.48 4.04 4.47
CA SER A 15 13.93 3.93 4.48
C SER A 15 14.52 4.50 5.78
N ALA A 16 15.80 4.28 5.99
CA ALA A 16 16.52 4.89 7.12
C ALA A 16 16.50 6.43 7.07
N SER A 17 16.41 7.02 5.89
CA SER A 17 16.29 8.48 5.69
C SER A 17 14.87 9.03 5.87
N GLY A 18 13.87 8.17 6.16
CA GLY A 18 12.47 8.57 6.33
C GLY A 18 11.67 8.70 5.03
N THR A 19 12.20 8.21 3.90
CA THR A 19 11.44 8.15 2.64
C THR A 19 10.48 6.97 2.68
N MET A 20 9.19 7.22 2.41
CA MET A 20 8.20 6.14 2.30
C MET A 20 8.54 5.25 1.10
N LEU A 21 8.72 3.96 1.35
CA LEU A 21 9.06 2.98 0.32
C LEU A 21 7.81 2.37 -0.29
N ASP A 22 6.90 1.88 0.54
CA ASP A 22 5.66 1.26 0.10
C ASP A 22 4.55 1.35 1.15
N CYS A 23 3.33 0.98 0.71
CA CYS A 23 2.18 0.81 1.58
C CYS A 23 1.45 -0.48 1.25
N PHE A 24 0.95 -1.15 2.29
CA PHE A 24 0.10 -2.33 2.15
C PHE A 24 -1.30 -2.03 2.68
N PHE A 25 -2.31 -2.12 1.81
CA PHE A 25 -3.72 -1.96 2.12
C PHE A 25 -4.44 -3.30 1.90
N PRO A 26 -4.66 -4.11 2.96
CA PRO A 26 -5.26 -5.45 2.81
C PRO A 26 -6.67 -5.42 2.22
N GLN A 27 -7.46 -4.43 2.58
CA GLN A 27 -8.84 -4.24 2.15
C GLN A 27 -9.08 -2.78 1.73
N PRO A 28 -8.62 -2.38 0.54
CA PRO A 28 -8.91 -1.05 0.02
C PRO A 28 -10.41 -0.95 -0.32
N LEU A 29 -10.98 0.23 -0.17
CA LEU A 29 -12.41 0.47 -0.41
C LEU A 29 -12.61 1.53 -1.48
N LEU A 30 -13.61 1.30 -2.32
CA LEU A 30 -14.14 2.29 -3.26
C LEU A 30 -15.53 2.72 -2.75
N THR A 31 -15.77 4.02 -2.68
CA THR A 31 -17.05 4.63 -2.23
C THR A 31 -17.60 4.03 -0.92
N PRO A 32 -16.83 4.10 0.20
CA PRO A 32 -17.32 3.59 1.47
C PRO A 32 -18.58 4.34 1.92
N GLU A 33 -19.50 3.64 2.58
CA GLU A 33 -20.80 4.15 3.00
C GLU A 33 -21.04 3.94 4.51
N GLY A 34 -22.13 4.48 5.02
CA GLY A 34 -22.63 4.23 6.39
C GLY A 34 -21.72 4.80 7.50
N GLU A 35 -21.63 4.07 8.61
CA GLU A 35 -20.86 4.48 9.78
C GLU A 35 -19.37 4.62 9.49
N LEU A 36 -18.83 3.76 8.63
CA LEU A 36 -17.44 3.83 8.21
C LEU A 36 -17.14 5.14 7.46
N ALA A 37 -18.00 5.54 6.52
CA ALA A 37 -17.82 6.80 5.81
C ALA A 37 -17.82 7.99 6.78
N GLN A 38 -18.66 7.98 7.81
CA GLN A 38 -18.67 9.01 8.85
C GLN A 38 -17.36 9.02 9.63
N ALA A 39 -16.86 7.86 10.06
CA ALA A 39 -15.58 7.76 10.77
C ALA A 39 -14.40 8.23 9.91
N ILE A 40 -14.40 7.94 8.62
CA ILE A 40 -13.36 8.39 7.69
C ILE A 40 -13.38 9.91 7.51
N THR A 41 -14.54 10.58 7.60
CA THR A 41 -14.60 12.06 7.45
C THR A 41 -13.85 12.81 8.55
N GLU A 42 -13.57 12.18 9.69
CA GLU A 42 -12.76 12.76 10.77
C GLU A 42 -11.25 12.77 10.43
N LEU A 43 -10.82 12.01 9.41
CA LEU A 43 -9.46 12.02 8.93
C LEU A 43 -9.24 13.12 7.88
N PRO A 44 -8.03 13.68 7.76
CA PRO A 44 -7.72 14.60 6.69
C PRO A 44 -7.81 13.92 5.31
N THR A 45 -8.10 14.68 4.27
CA THR A 45 -7.99 14.21 2.88
C THR A 45 -6.52 13.95 2.55
N GLY A 46 -6.25 12.91 1.78
CA GLY A 46 -4.92 12.42 1.45
C GLY A 46 -4.42 11.37 2.44
N ALA A 47 -3.10 11.26 2.55
CA ALA A 47 -2.44 10.30 3.42
C ALA A 47 -2.18 10.88 4.82
N SER A 48 -2.43 10.11 5.87
CA SER A 48 -2.13 10.47 7.25
C SER A 48 -1.67 9.27 8.07
N GLU A 49 -0.67 9.48 8.92
CA GLU A 49 -0.34 8.51 9.96
C GLU A 49 -1.41 8.54 11.05
N ILE A 50 -1.77 7.37 11.54
CA ILE A 50 -2.78 7.19 12.57
C ILE A 50 -2.29 6.28 13.69
N SER A 51 -2.93 6.37 14.85
CA SER A 51 -2.67 5.50 15.99
C SER A 51 -3.39 4.14 15.86
N ALA A 52 -2.93 3.15 16.62
CA ALA A 52 -3.62 1.86 16.73
C ALA A 52 -5.08 2.02 17.17
N ASN A 53 -5.37 2.93 18.12
CA ASN A 53 -6.75 3.19 18.56
C ASN A 53 -7.65 3.70 17.43
N GLN A 54 -7.13 4.57 16.56
CA GLN A 54 -7.89 5.03 15.39
C GLN A 54 -8.10 3.90 14.38
N ALA A 55 -7.08 3.05 14.15
CA ALA A 55 -7.22 1.88 13.29
C ALA A 55 -8.29 0.90 13.81
N HIS A 56 -8.32 0.63 15.13
CA HIS A 56 -9.35 -0.21 15.74
C HIS A 56 -10.74 0.41 15.62
N ALA A 57 -10.88 1.72 15.81
CA ALA A 57 -12.15 2.41 15.64
C ALA A 57 -12.68 2.31 14.18
N LEU A 58 -11.80 2.45 13.20
CA LEU A 58 -12.14 2.29 11.78
C LEU A 58 -12.53 0.83 11.44
N ASN A 59 -11.79 -0.16 11.96
CA ASN A 59 -12.15 -1.56 11.83
C ASN A 59 -13.55 -1.84 12.40
N GLN A 60 -13.85 -1.31 13.58
CA GLN A 60 -15.14 -1.48 14.24
C GLN A 60 -16.27 -0.83 13.41
N ALA A 61 -16.06 0.38 12.91
CA ALA A 61 -17.03 1.11 12.07
C ALA A 61 -17.29 0.41 10.73
N SER A 62 -16.32 -0.36 10.22
CA SER A 62 -16.49 -1.13 8.97
C SER A 62 -17.35 -2.38 9.15
N GLY A 63 -17.61 -2.82 10.37
CA GLY A 63 -18.24 -4.12 10.65
C GLY A 63 -17.38 -5.31 10.22
N GLY A 64 -16.10 -5.08 9.93
CA GLY A 64 -15.14 -6.06 9.44
C GLY A 64 -13.72 -5.68 9.87
N ASP A 65 -12.76 -6.40 9.33
CA ASP A 65 -11.35 -6.26 9.66
C ASP A 65 -10.60 -5.64 8.47
N LEU A 66 -10.63 -4.33 8.33
CA LEU A 66 -9.89 -3.59 7.28
C LEU A 66 -8.39 -3.83 7.37
N LEU A 67 -7.89 -3.95 8.59
CA LEU A 67 -6.52 -4.27 8.91
C LEU A 67 -6.52 -5.19 10.12
N ALA A 68 -5.90 -6.37 9.98
CA ALA A 68 -5.83 -7.36 11.05
C ALA A 68 -5.32 -6.73 12.35
N GLU A 69 -6.00 -6.97 13.47
CA GLU A 69 -5.69 -6.37 14.78
C GLU A 69 -4.21 -6.54 15.15
N LYS A 70 -3.65 -7.73 14.92
CA LYS A 70 -2.22 -7.98 15.18
C LYS A 70 -1.29 -7.09 14.36
N LEU A 71 -1.67 -6.72 13.13
CA LEU A 71 -0.91 -5.76 12.33
C LEU A 71 -1.08 -4.35 12.87
N ALA A 72 -2.30 -3.97 13.26
CA ALA A 72 -2.56 -2.66 13.87
C ALA A 72 -1.78 -2.46 15.16
N ASP A 73 -1.64 -3.49 15.99
CA ASP A 73 -0.91 -3.43 17.27
C ASP A 73 0.61 -3.47 17.11
N SER A 74 1.11 -4.13 16.07
CA SER A 74 2.55 -4.36 15.88
C SER A 74 3.22 -3.44 14.87
N ALA A 75 2.45 -2.75 14.03
CA ALA A 75 3.00 -1.88 13.00
C ALA A 75 3.59 -0.60 13.61
N GLN A 76 4.77 -0.22 13.13
CA GLN A 76 5.42 1.03 13.52
C GLN A 76 4.77 2.25 12.86
N HIS A 77 4.26 2.07 11.63
CA HIS A 77 3.68 3.13 10.81
C HIS A 77 2.33 2.68 10.25
N LEU A 78 1.28 2.99 10.99
CA LEU A 78 -0.09 2.85 10.53
C LEU A 78 -0.46 4.05 9.67
N ILE A 79 -1.06 3.78 8.50
CA ILE A 79 -1.44 4.81 7.54
C ILE A 79 -2.91 4.66 7.13
N ALA A 80 -3.59 5.79 7.06
CA ALA A 80 -4.88 5.92 6.41
C ALA A 80 -4.77 6.84 5.20
N VAL A 81 -5.42 6.47 4.12
CA VAL A 81 -5.54 7.31 2.93
C VAL A 81 -7.01 7.53 2.62
N ARG A 82 -7.44 8.79 2.66
CA ARG A 82 -8.77 9.23 2.26
C ARG A 82 -8.68 10.03 0.97
N LEU A 83 -9.40 9.61 -0.05
CA LEU A 83 -9.55 10.35 -1.30
C LEU A 83 -11.02 10.78 -1.45
N ASP A 84 -11.28 12.07 -1.58
CA ASP A 84 -12.63 12.59 -1.79
C ASP A 84 -13.00 12.61 -3.29
N SER A 85 -12.01 12.53 -4.17
CA SER A 85 -12.18 12.48 -5.63
C SER A 85 -10.98 11.81 -6.31
N ASP A 86 -11.17 11.38 -7.56
CA ASP A 86 -10.09 10.78 -8.37
C ASP A 86 -9.23 11.85 -9.05
N THR A 87 -8.36 12.47 -8.27
CA THR A 87 -7.39 13.48 -8.74
C THR A 87 -6.04 12.84 -9.10
N ALA A 88 -5.12 13.63 -9.67
CA ALA A 88 -3.72 13.25 -9.83
C ALA A 88 -3.11 12.82 -8.49
N ILE A 89 -2.12 11.92 -8.53
CA ILE A 89 -1.47 11.38 -7.34
C ILE A 89 -0.60 12.47 -6.70
N ALA A 90 -0.75 12.65 -5.39
CA ALA A 90 -0.01 13.63 -4.60
C ALA A 90 0.99 13.01 -3.60
N SER A 91 0.95 11.68 -3.40
CA SER A 91 1.85 10.99 -2.46
C SER A 91 2.08 9.53 -2.83
N THR A 92 3.15 8.93 -2.26
CA THR A 92 3.42 7.49 -2.39
C THR A 92 2.25 6.64 -1.88
N ALA A 93 1.65 7.01 -0.74
CA ALA A 93 0.54 6.26 -0.16
C ALA A 93 -0.71 6.29 -1.06
N GLU A 94 -1.03 7.43 -1.68
CA GLU A 94 -2.14 7.54 -2.65
C GLU A 94 -1.87 6.68 -3.90
N ALA A 95 -0.62 6.67 -4.40
CA ALA A 95 -0.22 5.81 -5.50
C ALA A 95 -0.50 4.33 -5.16
N TYR A 96 -0.05 3.89 -3.98
CA TYR A 96 -0.28 2.52 -3.53
C TYR A 96 -1.77 2.19 -3.34
N LEU A 97 -2.58 3.11 -2.79
CA LEU A 97 -4.02 2.89 -2.68
C LEU A 97 -4.65 2.65 -4.07
N LYS A 98 -4.38 3.50 -5.05
CA LYS A 98 -4.93 3.35 -6.41
C LYS A 98 -4.44 2.07 -7.10
N LEU A 99 -3.18 1.68 -6.90
CA LEU A 99 -2.66 0.41 -7.41
C LEU A 99 -3.36 -0.79 -6.76
N HIS A 100 -3.65 -0.74 -5.46
CA HIS A 100 -4.42 -1.78 -4.77
C HIS A 100 -5.86 -1.85 -5.29
N LEU A 101 -6.56 -0.72 -5.50
CA LEU A 101 -7.91 -0.70 -6.06
C LEU A 101 -7.97 -1.43 -7.40
N LEU A 102 -6.99 -1.21 -8.29
CA LEU A 102 -6.89 -1.92 -9.57
C LEU A 102 -6.65 -3.42 -9.38
N SER A 103 -5.66 -3.81 -8.57
CA SER A 103 -5.29 -5.21 -8.38
C SER A 103 -6.34 -6.00 -7.59
N HIS A 104 -7.13 -5.35 -6.72
CA HIS A 104 -8.30 -5.94 -6.06
C HIS A 104 -9.54 -5.99 -6.98
N ARG A 105 -9.46 -5.46 -8.21
CA ARG A 105 -10.56 -5.41 -9.20
C ARG A 105 -11.77 -4.59 -8.73
N LEU A 106 -11.53 -3.58 -7.89
CA LEU A 106 -12.57 -2.67 -7.42
C LEU A 106 -12.91 -1.58 -8.43
N CYS A 107 -12.05 -1.35 -9.41
CA CYS A 107 -12.25 -0.44 -10.52
C CYS A 107 -11.72 -1.06 -11.82
N LEU A 108 -12.22 -0.57 -12.94
CA LEU A 108 -11.82 -1.09 -14.25
C LEU A 108 -10.43 -0.61 -14.67
N PRO A 109 -9.72 -1.33 -15.55
CA PRO A 109 -8.50 -0.84 -16.17
C PRO A 109 -8.72 0.52 -16.83
N ASN A 110 -7.75 1.43 -16.69
CA ASN A 110 -7.79 2.79 -17.23
C ASN A 110 -8.93 3.68 -16.71
N SER A 111 -9.59 3.33 -15.60
CA SER A 111 -10.65 4.14 -15.01
C SER A 111 -10.17 5.08 -13.89
N LEU A 112 -8.91 4.95 -13.44
CA LEU A 112 -8.33 5.81 -12.41
C LEU A 112 -7.36 6.84 -12.98
N ASN A 113 -7.35 8.02 -12.39
CA ASN A 113 -6.34 9.02 -12.67
C ASN A 113 -5.03 8.63 -11.97
N LEU A 114 -4.04 8.23 -12.74
CA LEU A 114 -2.69 7.86 -12.27
C LEU A 114 -1.64 8.93 -12.64
N ASP A 115 -2.05 10.14 -13.03
CA ASP A 115 -1.13 11.21 -13.36
C ASP A 115 -0.19 11.49 -12.17
N GLY A 116 1.09 11.64 -12.46
CA GLY A 116 2.11 11.87 -11.44
C GLY A 116 2.67 10.62 -10.73
N ILE A 117 2.13 9.43 -10.99
CA ILE A 117 2.53 8.21 -10.26
C ILE A 117 4.05 7.96 -10.27
N PHE A 118 4.72 8.17 -11.40
CA PHE A 118 6.17 7.94 -11.51
C PHE A 118 7.01 8.93 -10.67
N ALA A 119 6.49 10.10 -10.39
CA ALA A 119 7.16 11.07 -9.53
C ALA A 119 7.06 10.70 -8.05
N HIS A 120 5.97 10.04 -7.65
CA HIS A 120 5.68 9.67 -6.26
C HIS A 120 6.13 8.26 -5.87
N LEU A 121 6.49 7.40 -6.82
CA LEU A 121 7.06 6.09 -6.53
C LEU A 121 8.59 6.16 -6.54
N PRO A 122 9.27 5.89 -5.41
CA PRO A 122 10.72 5.78 -5.37
C PRO A 122 11.20 4.53 -6.11
N ASN A 123 12.46 4.54 -6.54
CA ASN A 123 13.11 3.35 -7.05
C ASN A 123 13.57 2.48 -5.88
N ILE A 124 13.18 1.23 -5.83
CA ILE A 124 13.31 0.36 -4.65
C ILE A 124 13.96 -0.95 -5.04
N ALA A 125 14.89 -1.44 -4.21
CA ALA A 125 15.35 -2.82 -4.26
C ALA A 125 14.34 -3.72 -3.53
N TRP A 126 13.67 -4.57 -4.29
CA TRP A 126 12.74 -5.58 -3.78
C TRP A 126 13.51 -6.83 -3.40
N THR A 127 13.59 -7.13 -2.11
CA THR A 127 14.48 -8.17 -1.57
C THR A 127 13.73 -9.22 -0.75
N SER A 128 14.45 -10.28 -0.36
CA SER A 128 13.94 -11.29 0.56
C SER A 128 13.62 -10.74 1.96
N ALA A 129 14.20 -9.59 2.33
CA ALA A 129 13.93 -8.88 3.59
C ALA A 129 12.87 -7.77 3.44
N GLY A 130 12.21 -7.65 2.27
CA GLY A 130 11.25 -6.59 1.94
C GLY A 130 11.86 -5.49 1.07
N PRO A 131 11.20 -4.31 0.97
CA PRO A 131 11.70 -3.17 0.23
C PRO A 131 12.88 -2.52 0.95
N ILE A 132 13.92 -2.19 0.21
CA ILE A 132 15.09 -1.47 0.69
C ILE A 132 15.34 -0.31 -0.27
N ALA A 133 15.61 0.89 0.26
CA ALA A 133 16.04 2.00 -0.56
C ALA A 133 17.34 1.63 -1.29
N VAL A 134 17.49 2.06 -2.54
CA VAL A 134 18.65 1.66 -3.36
C VAL A 134 19.97 2.15 -2.71
N GLU A 135 19.93 3.30 -2.07
CA GLU A 135 21.06 3.86 -1.32
C GLU A 135 21.44 3.06 -0.08
N ASP A 136 20.46 2.38 0.57
CA ASP A 136 20.67 1.56 1.78
C ASP A 136 21.09 0.10 1.43
N LEU A 137 20.99 -0.29 0.16
CA LEU A 137 21.23 -1.68 -0.26
C LEU A 137 22.64 -2.18 -0.01
N PRO A 138 23.74 -1.40 -0.24
CA PRO A 138 25.09 -1.86 0.05
C PRO A 138 25.30 -2.21 1.52
N GLU A 139 24.74 -1.43 2.44
CA GLU A 139 24.81 -1.70 3.88
C GLU A 139 24.02 -2.96 4.25
N ALA A 140 22.83 -3.12 3.71
CA ALA A 140 21.99 -4.30 3.94
C ALA A 140 22.66 -5.59 3.45
N ILE A 141 23.32 -5.58 2.28
CA ILE A 141 24.11 -6.70 1.77
C ILE A 141 25.28 -7.01 2.70
N SER A 142 26.02 -5.98 3.13
CA SER A 142 27.17 -6.15 4.02
C SER A 142 26.76 -6.74 5.36
N LYS A 143 25.62 -6.29 5.92
CA LYS A 143 25.04 -6.84 7.15
C LYS A 143 24.69 -8.32 7.00
N ALA A 144 24.02 -8.70 5.91
CA ALA A 144 23.67 -10.09 5.64
C ALA A 144 24.92 -11.00 5.62
N HIS A 145 26.01 -10.54 4.97
CA HIS A 145 27.28 -11.29 4.96
C HIS A 145 27.90 -11.43 6.36
N LEU A 146 27.87 -10.36 7.18
CA LEU A 146 28.35 -10.41 8.57
C LEU A 146 27.55 -11.41 9.43
N GLU A 147 26.26 -11.52 9.17
CA GLU A 147 25.35 -12.45 9.85
C GLU A 147 25.39 -13.88 9.24
N ASN A 148 26.27 -14.12 8.26
CA ASN A 148 26.37 -15.37 7.51
C ASN A 148 25.02 -15.79 6.88
N THR A 149 24.25 -14.80 6.42
CA THR A 149 22.99 -14.97 5.69
C THR A 149 23.12 -14.41 4.27
N GLN A 150 22.10 -14.63 3.44
CA GLN A 150 22.07 -14.09 2.07
C GLN A 150 20.85 -13.21 1.88
N LEU A 151 21.07 -11.99 1.39
CA LEU A 151 20.02 -11.10 0.94
C LEU A 151 19.80 -11.31 -0.56
N GLU A 152 18.63 -11.83 -0.95
CA GLU A 152 18.26 -11.94 -2.36
C GLU A 152 17.62 -10.64 -2.84
N VAL A 153 18.11 -10.08 -3.95
CA VAL A 153 17.51 -8.95 -4.65
C VAL A 153 16.74 -9.48 -5.86
N PHE A 154 15.42 -9.41 -5.81
CA PHE A 154 14.53 -9.92 -6.87
C PHE A 154 14.37 -8.94 -8.02
N ALA A 155 14.40 -7.65 -7.74
CA ALA A 155 14.27 -6.56 -8.72
C ALA A 155 14.66 -5.23 -8.12
N VAL A 156 15.02 -4.28 -8.98
CA VAL A 156 15.09 -2.84 -8.66
C VAL A 156 14.07 -2.16 -9.57
N ASP A 157 12.99 -1.65 -8.99
CA ASP A 157 11.85 -1.12 -9.74
C ASP A 157 11.00 -0.19 -8.85
N LYS A 158 10.25 0.71 -9.48
CA LYS A 158 9.26 1.55 -8.79
C LYS A 158 8.02 0.74 -8.36
N PHE A 159 7.65 -0.29 -9.14
CA PHE A 159 6.46 -1.09 -8.90
C PHE A 159 6.82 -2.47 -8.32
N PRO A 160 6.21 -2.86 -7.18
CA PRO A 160 6.43 -4.17 -6.59
C PRO A 160 5.75 -5.29 -7.39
N LYS A 161 6.16 -6.54 -7.13
CA LYS A 161 5.40 -7.70 -7.58
C LYS A 161 4.02 -7.70 -6.93
N MET A 162 2.95 -7.85 -7.74
CA MET A 162 1.58 -7.84 -7.26
C MET A 162 1.32 -8.89 -6.19
N VAL A 163 1.85 -10.10 -6.35
CA VAL A 163 1.60 -11.24 -5.45
C VAL A 163 2.12 -11.04 -4.03
N ASN A 164 2.96 -10.05 -3.79
CA ASN A 164 3.40 -9.69 -2.44
C ASN A 164 2.35 -8.86 -1.69
N TYR A 165 1.30 -8.40 -2.37
CA TYR A 165 0.24 -7.55 -1.85
C TYR A 165 -1.13 -8.17 -1.98
N VAL A 166 -1.45 -8.73 -3.14
CA VAL A 166 -2.74 -9.33 -3.44
C VAL A 166 -2.62 -10.43 -4.48
N VAL A 167 -3.38 -11.50 -4.28
CA VAL A 167 -3.66 -12.51 -5.31
C VAL A 167 -5.17 -12.58 -5.45
N PRO A 168 -5.75 -12.00 -6.51
CA PRO A 168 -7.21 -12.01 -6.68
C PRO A 168 -7.76 -13.43 -6.80
N ALA A 169 -8.95 -13.68 -6.26
CA ALA A 169 -9.56 -14.99 -6.33
C ALA A 169 -9.83 -15.42 -7.79
N GLY A 170 -9.57 -16.69 -8.09
CA GLY A 170 -9.87 -17.29 -9.40
C GLY A 170 -8.82 -17.06 -10.49
N VAL A 171 -7.75 -16.28 -10.23
CA VAL A 171 -6.69 -16.05 -11.21
C VAL A 171 -5.67 -17.19 -11.25
N ARG A 172 -5.04 -17.38 -12.41
CA ARG A 172 -3.87 -18.24 -12.59
C ARG A 172 -2.67 -17.37 -12.98
N ILE A 173 -1.58 -17.52 -12.25
CA ILE A 173 -0.35 -16.75 -12.45
C ILE A 173 0.78 -17.73 -12.71
N ALA A 174 1.21 -17.85 -13.96
CA ALA A 174 2.30 -18.76 -14.32
C ALA A 174 3.68 -18.16 -13.95
N ASP A 175 3.85 -16.85 -14.09
CA ASP A 175 5.08 -16.15 -13.75
C ASP A 175 4.75 -14.87 -12.96
N ALA A 176 4.80 -14.97 -11.64
CA ALA A 176 4.54 -13.86 -10.74
C ALA A 176 5.61 -12.75 -10.81
N SER A 177 6.81 -13.05 -11.34
CA SER A 177 7.89 -12.08 -11.44
C SER A 177 7.60 -10.94 -12.41
N ARG A 178 6.68 -11.15 -13.35
CA ARG A 178 6.34 -10.21 -14.43
C ARG A 178 5.12 -9.35 -14.15
N ILE A 179 4.38 -9.64 -13.06
CA ILE A 179 3.13 -8.94 -12.75
C ILE A 179 3.39 -7.94 -11.63
N ARG A 180 3.09 -6.69 -11.90
CA ARG A 180 3.26 -5.57 -10.95
C ARG A 180 1.94 -5.21 -10.29
N LEU A 181 2.02 -4.68 -9.05
CA LEU A 181 0.87 -4.08 -8.36
C LEU A 181 0.29 -2.97 -9.25
N GLY A 182 -1.03 -2.93 -9.35
CA GLY A 182 -1.77 -2.13 -10.34
C GLY A 182 -2.23 -2.93 -11.56
N ALA A 183 -1.74 -4.17 -11.75
CA ALA A 183 -2.27 -5.04 -12.79
C ALA A 183 -3.70 -5.51 -12.43
N TYR A 184 -4.58 -5.49 -13.42
CA TYR A 184 -5.92 -6.06 -13.33
C TYR A 184 -5.90 -7.45 -13.97
N LEU A 185 -6.12 -8.49 -13.18
CA LEU A 185 -6.19 -9.87 -13.64
C LEU A 185 -7.64 -10.36 -13.57
N GLY A 186 -8.23 -10.71 -14.70
CA GLY A 186 -9.59 -11.22 -14.83
C GLY A 186 -9.65 -12.68 -15.22
#